data_202e0688f500cd8af5865465a61546fa
#
_entry.id   202e0688f500cd8af5865465a61546fa
#
_cell.length_a   1.000
_cell.length_b   1.000
_cell.length_c   1.000
_cell.angle_alpha   90.00
_cell.angle_beta   90.00
_cell.angle_gamma   90.00
#
_symmetry.space_group_name_H-M   'P 1'
#
loop_
_entity.id
_entity.type
_entity.pdbx_description
1 polymer ?
#
loop_
_entity_poly.entity_id
_entity_poly.type
_entity_poly.pdbx_seq_one_letter_code
_entity_poly.pdbx_strand_id
1 'polypeptide(L)'
;MILQALTRYYEDLLSRGEIAAPGWAPAKISLALYINENGELTQIVPTMDEVSKGKKTVFQPQLITLPAAVKRTVSIASNFLWDNSAYLLGIDQKGKPERSRECFAAAAKLHHAVLNGIDSPNARAILAFFDTWEPERAAEHPALIRQLDDVTAGGNLVFRVDGRKVEEDAAIREAWQRYRDGGESGVKMQCLVTGKEDEIAAVHPSVKGVRDAQSSGAALVSFNAPAFCSYGREQNYNAPVGKYAAFAYTAALNHLLADSDHVQHIGDTTVVCWAEGADDAYPGFFSAVIGGGTYGGLSDNDLRAALKRLANGLPCDDLGVDPNRPFYILGLAP
;
A
#
# COMPACT_ATOMS: atom_id res chain seq x y z
N MET A 1 22.35 6.64 -7.86
CA MET A 1 21.24 7.48 -8.37
C MET A 1 20.11 7.47 -7.37
N ILE A 2 19.34 8.58 -7.26
CA ILE A 2 18.33 8.75 -6.20
C ILE A 2 17.20 7.69 -6.26
N LEU A 3 16.70 7.34 -7.47
CA LEU A 3 15.67 6.30 -7.61
C LEU A 3 16.15 4.91 -7.18
N GLN A 4 17.42 4.59 -7.37
CA GLN A 4 18.01 3.35 -6.85
C GLN A 4 18.06 3.36 -5.32
N ALA A 5 18.44 4.49 -4.71
CA ALA A 5 18.47 4.63 -3.26
C ALA A 5 17.05 4.47 -2.65
N LEU A 6 16.03 5.10 -3.26
CA LEU A 6 14.65 4.93 -2.85
C LEU A 6 14.15 3.47 -3.04
N THR A 7 14.56 2.80 -4.13
CA THR A 7 14.19 1.40 -4.35
C THR A 7 14.82 0.50 -3.28
N ARG A 8 16.09 0.71 -2.89
CA ARG A 8 16.74 -0.03 -1.79
C ARG A 8 16.05 0.27 -0.45
N TYR A 9 15.75 1.52 -0.18
CA TYR A 9 15.01 1.90 1.03
C TYR A 9 13.65 1.21 1.11
N TYR A 10 12.91 1.09 -0.01
CA TYR A 10 11.70 0.29 -0.10
C TYR A 10 11.96 -1.19 0.26
N GLU A 11 13.04 -1.78 -0.25
CA GLU A 11 13.40 -3.18 0.02
C GLU A 11 13.74 -3.40 1.51
N ASP A 12 14.41 -2.43 2.14
CA ASP A 12 14.70 -2.44 3.58
C ASP A 12 13.40 -2.39 4.41
N LEU A 13 12.50 -1.46 4.10
CA LEU A 13 11.18 -1.34 4.74
C LEU A 13 10.32 -2.60 4.54
N LEU A 14 10.34 -3.16 3.33
CA LEU A 14 9.58 -4.37 3.00
C LEU A 14 10.10 -5.58 3.81
N SER A 15 11.41 -5.71 3.95
CA SER A 15 12.03 -6.79 4.73
C SER A 15 11.65 -6.74 6.22
N ARG A 16 11.36 -5.54 6.73
CA ARG A 16 10.92 -5.28 8.11
C ARG A 16 9.39 -5.31 8.28
N GLY A 17 8.65 -5.46 7.17
CA GLY A 17 7.18 -5.45 7.19
C GLY A 17 6.55 -4.06 7.41
N GLU A 18 7.31 -2.98 7.26
CA GLU A 18 6.87 -1.60 7.47
C GLU A 18 6.15 -1.01 6.25
N ILE A 19 6.31 -1.62 5.09
CA ILE A 19 5.64 -1.22 3.85
C ILE A 19 5.03 -2.43 3.15
N ALA A 20 3.95 -2.21 2.40
CA ALA A 20 3.27 -3.29 1.69
C ALA A 20 4.02 -3.70 0.41
N ALA A 21 3.93 -4.99 0.07
CA ALA A 21 4.43 -5.53 -1.20
C ALA A 21 3.68 -4.95 -2.41
N PRO A 22 4.25 -5.02 -3.64
CA PRO A 22 3.58 -4.59 -4.85
C PRO A 22 2.20 -5.25 -5.01
N GLY A 23 1.17 -4.43 -5.24
CA GLY A 23 -0.22 -4.90 -5.35
C GLY A 23 -0.92 -5.21 -4.04
N TRP A 24 -0.31 -4.85 -2.93
CA TRP A 24 -0.90 -4.87 -1.59
C TRP A 24 -0.96 -3.44 -1.05
N ALA A 25 -1.97 -3.16 -0.23
CA ALA A 25 -2.15 -1.84 0.38
C ALA A 25 -2.95 -1.96 1.69
N PRO A 26 -2.78 -1.04 2.64
CA PRO A 26 -3.65 -0.96 3.80
C PRO A 26 -5.10 -0.67 3.38
N ALA A 27 -6.04 -1.48 3.86
CA ALA A 27 -7.47 -1.31 3.66
C ALA A 27 -8.19 -1.21 5.01
N LYS A 28 -9.19 -0.34 5.10
CA LYS A 28 -10.05 -0.21 6.28
C LYS A 28 -11.10 -1.31 6.24
N ILE A 29 -11.06 -2.23 7.20
CA ILE A 29 -11.97 -3.36 7.32
C ILE A 29 -12.82 -3.18 8.57
N SER A 30 -14.13 -3.22 8.40
CA SER A 30 -15.10 -3.07 9.48
C SER A 30 -15.56 -4.40 10.05
N LEU A 31 -15.57 -5.45 9.21
CA LEU A 31 -16.15 -6.75 9.54
C LEU A 31 -15.30 -7.89 8.99
N ALA A 32 -15.23 -8.99 9.73
CA ALA A 32 -14.65 -10.24 9.25
C ALA A 32 -15.77 -11.26 8.99
N LEU A 33 -15.75 -11.85 7.81
CA LEU A 33 -16.69 -12.87 7.32
C LEU A 33 -16.07 -14.25 7.61
N TYR A 34 -16.50 -14.93 8.65
CA TYR A 34 -16.00 -16.24 9.04
C TYR A 34 -16.74 -17.34 8.30
N ILE A 35 -16.00 -18.13 7.53
CA ILE A 35 -16.47 -19.33 6.88
C ILE A 35 -15.70 -20.55 7.39
N ASN A 36 -16.33 -21.73 7.36
CA ASN A 36 -15.65 -22.98 7.65
C ASN A 36 -14.94 -23.55 6.41
N GLU A 37 -14.26 -24.68 6.52
CA GLU A 37 -13.54 -25.33 5.40
C GLU A 37 -14.45 -25.76 4.24
N ASN A 38 -15.77 -25.90 4.48
CA ASN A 38 -16.76 -26.21 3.45
C ASN A 38 -17.32 -24.95 2.76
N GLY A 39 -16.85 -23.74 3.14
CA GLY A 39 -17.34 -22.47 2.61
C GLY A 39 -18.65 -21.98 3.25
N GLU A 40 -19.15 -22.61 4.31
CA GLU A 40 -20.38 -22.17 4.97
C GLU A 40 -20.10 -20.98 5.89
N LEU A 41 -20.92 -19.92 5.77
CA LEU A 41 -20.86 -18.75 6.64
C LEU A 41 -21.25 -19.14 8.07
N THR A 42 -20.35 -18.96 9.04
CA THR A 42 -20.59 -19.29 10.44
C THR A 42 -20.92 -18.07 11.30
N GLN A 43 -20.21 -16.97 11.09
CA GLN A 43 -20.43 -15.72 11.82
C GLN A 43 -19.84 -14.52 11.08
N ILE A 44 -20.29 -13.31 11.44
CA ILE A 44 -19.68 -12.06 11.03
C ILE A 44 -19.27 -11.31 12.30
N VAL A 45 -18.02 -10.87 12.36
CA VAL A 45 -17.43 -10.26 13.57
C VAL A 45 -16.90 -8.87 13.24
N PRO A 46 -17.24 -7.84 14.04
CA PRO A 46 -16.62 -6.53 13.88
C PRO A 46 -15.10 -6.58 14.08
N THR A 47 -14.36 -5.87 13.19
CA THR A 47 -12.91 -5.70 13.26
C THR A 47 -12.64 -4.22 13.50
N MET A 48 -12.67 -3.82 14.77
CA MET A 48 -12.51 -2.43 15.17
C MET A 48 -11.31 -2.28 16.09
N ASP A 49 -10.48 -1.30 15.80
CA ASP A 49 -9.38 -0.87 16.68
C ASP A 49 -9.86 0.25 17.60
N GLU A 50 -9.44 0.18 18.85
CA GLU A 50 -9.67 1.22 19.82
C GLU A 50 -8.57 2.28 19.70
N VAL A 51 -8.94 3.51 19.32
CA VAL A 51 -8.00 4.60 19.12
C VAL A 51 -8.32 5.78 20.03
N SER A 52 -7.33 6.21 20.81
CA SER A 52 -7.45 7.39 21.65
C SER A 52 -7.31 8.66 20.83
N LYS A 53 -8.36 9.49 20.78
CA LYS A 53 -8.32 10.85 20.23
C LYS A 53 -8.45 11.87 21.37
N GLY A 54 -7.32 12.30 21.89
CA GLY A 54 -7.29 13.16 23.08
C GLY A 54 -7.84 12.45 24.32
N LYS A 55 -8.94 12.95 24.89
CA LYS A 55 -9.60 12.35 26.07
C LYS A 55 -10.74 11.36 25.71
N LYS A 56 -10.96 11.08 24.44
CA LYS A 56 -12.03 10.18 23.99
C LYS A 56 -11.45 8.96 23.31
N THR A 57 -11.99 7.80 23.64
CA THR A 57 -11.79 6.57 22.91
C THR A 57 -12.79 6.49 21.74
N VAL A 58 -12.31 6.19 20.57
CA VAL A 58 -13.11 6.04 19.34
C VAL A 58 -12.77 4.69 18.72
N PHE A 59 -13.80 3.92 18.38
CA PHE A 59 -13.63 2.70 17.59
C PHE A 59 -13.59 3.05 16.11
N GLN A 60 -12.59 2.54 15.39
CA GLN A 60 -12.47 2.72 13.94
C GLN A 60 -12.12 1.39 13.26
N PRO A 61 -12.50 1.25 11.96
CA PRO A 61 -12.18 0.04 11.20
C PRO A 61 -10.69 -0.27 11.23
N GLN A 62 -10.37 -1.56 11.42
CA GLN A 62 -8.98 -2.03 11.45
C GLN A 62 -8.30 -1.81 10.11
N LEU A 63 -7.03 -1.39 10.13
CA LEU A 63 -6.19 -1.34 8.95
C LEU A 63 -5.52 -2.69 8.73
N ILE A 64 -5.88 -3.37 7.65
CA ILE A 64 -5.31 -4.67 7.27
C ILE A 64 -4.63 -4.52 5.91
N THR A 65 -3.39 -5.04 5.77
CA THR A 65 -2.71 -5.09 4.47
C THR A 65 -3.32 -6.20 3.61
N LEU A 66 -4.02 -5.80 2.57
CA LEU A 66 -4.80 -6.64 1.68
C LEU A 66 -4.42 -6.37 0.21
N PRO A 67 -4.84 -7.22 -0.74
CA PRO A 67 -4.74 -6.91 -2.15
C PRO A 67 -5.27 -5.51 -2.45
N ALA A 68 -4.50 -4.72 -3.20
CA ALA A 68 -4.81 -3.32 -3.44
C ALA A 68 -6.18 -3.16 -4.11
N ALA A 69 -6.95 -2.17 -3.65
CA ALA A 69 -8.27 -1.88 -4.19
C ALA A 69 -8.24 -1.55 -5.69
N VAL A 70 -9.20 -2.07 -6.43
CA VAL A 70 -9.43 -1.67 -7.82
C VAL A 70 -10.04 -0.27 -7.89
N LYS A 71 -9.58 0.54 -8.83
CA LYS A 71 -10.20 1.85 -9.10
C LYS A 71 -11.54 1.64 -9.79
N ARG A 72 -12.62 2.07 -9.14
CA ARG A 72 -14.00 2.00 -9.65
C ARG A 72 -14.49 3.39 -9.99
N THR A 73 -14.97 3.58 -11.21
CA THR A 73 -15.72 4.78 -11.60
C THR A 73 -17.20 4.43 -11.80
N VAL A 74 -17.55 3.75 -12.88
CA VAL A 74 -18.90 3.29 -13.18
C VAL A 74 -18.98 1.77 -13.30
N SER A 75 -17.86 1.11 -13.63
CA SER A 75 -17.78 -0.33 -13.86
C SER A 75 -17.90 -1.14 -12.57
N ILE A 76 -18.47 -2.35 -12.69
CA ILE A 76 -18.46 -3.37 -11.65
C ILE A 76 -17.12 -4.08 -11.72
N ALA A 77 -16.32 -3.97 -10.65
CA ALA A 77 -15.04 -4.66 -10.50
C ALA A 77 -14.83 -4.99 -9.02
N SER A 78 -14.57 -6.24 -8.69
CA SER A 78 -14.36 -6.69 -7.31
C SER A 78 -12.93 -6.50 -6.87
N ASN A 79 -12.73 -6.19 -5.58
CA ASN A 79 -11.45 -6.43 -4.93
C ASN A 79 -11.27 -7.95 -4.70
N PHE A 80 -10.04 -8.37 -4.48
CA PHE A 80 -9.73 -9.76 -4.17
C PHE A 80 -9.61 -9.93 -2.65
N LEU A 81 -10.23 -10.95 -2.07
CA LEU A 81 -10.31 -11.34 -0.65
C LEU A 81 -11.13 -10.41 0.26
N TRP A 82 -11.50 -9.23 -0.18
CA TRP A 82 -12.22 -8.25 0.62
C TRP A 82 -13.04 -7.31 -0.25
N ASP A 83 -14.18 -6.87 0.23
CA ASP A 83 -15.03 -5.85 -0.40
C ASP A 83 -16.19 -5.49 0.52
N ASN A 84 -17.10 -4.63 0.06
CA ASN A 84 -18.38 -4.38 0.76
C ASN A 84 -19.38 -5.53 0.55
N SER A 85 -20.48 -5.47 1.28
CA SER A 85 -21.52 -6.51 1.27
C SER A 85 -22.14 -6.79 -0.10
N ALA A 86 -22.22 -5.78 -1.00
CA ALA A 86 -22.73 -6.01 -2.35
C ALA A 86 -21.87 -6.99 -3.15
N TYR A 87 -20.54 -6.98 -2.97
CA TYR A 87 -19.64 -7.89 -3.66
C TYR A 87 -19.48 -9.23 -2.96
N LEU A 88 -19.39 -9.27 -1.62
CA LEU A 88 -19.14 -10.52 -0.91
C LEU A 88 -20.41 -11.29 -0.55
N LEU A 89 -21.55 -10.61 -0.43
CA LEU A 89 -22.82 -11.21 -0.02
C LEU A 89 -23.96 -11.01 -1.01
N GLY A 90 -23.78 -10.14 -2.00
CA GLY A 90 -24.80 -9.83 -3.00
C GLY A 90 -25.95 -8.96 -2.48
N ILE A 91 -25.75 -8.25 -1.36
CA ILE A 91 -26.78 -7.43 -0.69
C ILE A 91 -26.24 -6.05 -0.33
N ASP A 92 -27.10 -5.03 -0.40
CA ASP A 92 -26.82 -3.68 0.10
C ASP A 92 -28.10 -2.97 0.53
N GLN A 93 -27.98 -1.79 1.18
CA GLN A 93 -29.10 -0.95 1.59
C GLN A 93 -29.63 -0.03 0.46
N LYS A 94 -29.00 0.00 -0.72
CA LYS A 94 -29.31 0.98 -1.77
C LYS A 94 -30.52 0.62 -2.60
N GLY A 95 -31.21 -0.48 -2.30
CA GLY A 95 -32.42 -0.92 -2.96
C GLY A 95 -32.24 -1.29 -4.45
N LYS A 96 -31.04 -1.73 -4.84
CA LYS A 96 -30.73 -2.17 -6.20
C LYS A 96 -30.25 -3.63 -6.20
N PRO A 97 -31.13 -4.60 -5.92
CA PRO A 97 -30.74 -6.00 -5.74
C PRO A 97 -30.10 -6.63 -6.99
N GLU A 98 -30.52 -6.22 -8.20
CA GLU A 98 -29.89 -6.71 -9.43
C GLU A 98 -28.42 -6.32 -9.51
N ARG A 99 -28.09 -5.04 -9.19
CA ARG A 99 -26.70 -4.57 -9.18
C ARG A 99 -25.85 -5.28 -8.12
N SER A 100 -26.42 -5.56 -6.93
CA SER A 100 -25.71 -6.29 -5.87
C SER A 100 -25.41 -7.73 -6.30
N ARG A 101 -26.34 -8.39 -7.02
CA ARG A 101 -26.10 -9.72 -7.63
C ARG A 101 -25.00 -9.68 -8.69
N GLU A 102 -24.99 -8.66 -9.56
CA GLU A 102 -23.93 -8.46 -10.55
C GLU A 102 -22.56 -8.24 -9.86
N CYS A 103 -22.53 -7.50 -8.75
CA CYS A 103 -21.32 -7.31 -7.94
C CYS A 103 -20.82 -8.62 -7.36
N PHE A 104 -21.72 -9.45 -6.79
CA PHE A 104 -21.39 -10.76 -6.26
C PHE A 104 -20.87 -11.71 -7.35
N ALA A 105 -21.53 -11.76 -8.49
CA ALA A 105 -21.08 -12.56 -9.64
C ALA A 105 -19.70 -12.13 -10.12
N ALA A 106 -19.39 -10.82 -10.13
CA ALA A 106 -18.07 -10.31 -10.47
C ALA A 106 -17.01 -10.72 -9.43
N ALA A 107 -17.36 -10.73 -8.15
CA ALA A 107 -16.48 -11.20 -7.09
C ALA A 107 -16.22 -12.70 -7.22
N ALA A 108 -17.26 -13.52 -7.40
CA ALA A 108 -17.12 -14.96 -7.63
C ALA A 108 -16.21 -15.24 -8.82
N LYS A 109 -16.44 -14.57 -9.97
CA LYS A 109 -15.62 -14.72 -11.17
C LYS A 109 -14.15 -14.40 -10.92
N LEU A 110 -13.83 -13.33 -10.19
CA LEU A 110 -12.45 -12.96 -9.86
C LEU A 110 -11.81 -14.03 -8.97
N HIS A 111 -12.50 -14.45 -7.90
CA HIS A 111 -11.95 -15.43 -6.97
C HIS A 111 -11.71 -16.78 -7.65
N HIS A 112 -12.62 -17.23 -8.53
CA HIS A 112 -12.40 -18.42 -9.37
C HIS A 112 -11.21 -18.24 -10.32
N ALA A 113 -11.07 -17.09 -10.96
CA ALA A 113 -9.95 -16.83 -11.87
C ALA A 113 -8.59 -16.87 -11.16
N VAL A 114 -8.53 -16.49 -9.88
CA VAL A 114 -7.29 -16.45 -9.10
C VAL A 114 -7.03 -17.77 -8.37
N LEU A 115 -8.06 -18.36 -7.76
CA LEU A 115 -7.89 -19.45 -6.79
C LEU A 115 -8.11 -20.86 -7.38
N ASN A 116 -8.63 -20.99 -8.59
CA ASN A 116 -8.84 -22.30 -9.21
C ASN A 116 -7.51 -23.07 -9.32
N GLY A 117 -7.52 -24.31 -8.84
CA GLY A 117 -6.35 -25.19 -8.89
C GLY A 117 -5.25 -24.87 -7.85
N ILE A 118 -5.50 -23.94 -6.93
CA ILE A 118 -4.56 -23.61 -5.85
C ILE A 118 -4.69 -24.63 -4.72
N ASP A 119 -3.58 -25.26 -4.34
CA ASP A 119 -3.54 -26.19 -3.23
C ASP A 119 -3.47 -25.45 -1.87
N SER A 120 -4.64 -24.96 -1.46
CA SER A 120 -4.85 -24.32 -0.16
C SER A 120 -6.24 -24.65 0.34
N PRO A 121 -6.40 -25.07 1.61
CA PRO A 121 -7.71 -25.21 2.25
C PRO A 121 -8.49 -23.90 2.26
N ASN A 122 -7.81 -22.77 2.48
CA ASN A 122 -8.43 -21.45 2.49
C ASN A 122 -8.97 -21.07 1.10
N ALA A 123 -8.21 -21.38 0.04
CA ALA A 123 -8.66 -21.13 -1.34
C ALA A 123 -9.90 -21.96 -1.68
N ARG A 124 -9.91 -23.26 -1.31
CA ARG A 124 -11.06 -24.14 -1.54
C ARG A 124 -12.31 -23.67 -0.78
N ALA A 125 -12.15 -23.26 0.47
CA ALA A 125 -13.27 -22.75 1.28
C ALA A 125 -13.88 -21.47 0.68
N ILE A 126 -13.04 -20.52 0.21
CA ILE A 126 -13.52 -19.30 -0.43
C ILE A 126 -14.27 -19.62 -1.73
N LEU A 127 -13.77 -20.54 -2.56
CA LEU A 127 -14.46 -20.94 -3.78
C LEU A 127 -15.80 -21.63 -3.44
N ALA A 128 -15.80 -22.56 -2.49
CA ALA A 128 -17.02 -23.24 -2.04
C ALA A 128 -18.08 -22.24 -1.51
N PHE A 129 -17.64 -21.18 -0.80
CA PHE A 129 -18.54 -20.11 -0.38
C PHE A 129 -19.22 -19.44 -1.58
N PHE A 130 -18.47 -19.02 -2.60
CA PHE A 130 -19.04 -18.36 -3.78
C PHE A 130 -19.92 -19.31 -4.60
N ASP A 131 -19.68 -20.62 -4.57
CA ASP A 131 -20.47 -21.63 -5.29
C ASP A 131 -21.80 -21.96 -4.60
N THR A 132 -21.86 -21.81 -3.26
CA THR A 132 -23.01 -22.25 -2.46
C THR A 132 -23.83 -21.10 -1.85
N TRP A 133 -23.27 -19.90 -1.76
CA TRP A 133 -23.96 -18.77 -1.19
C TRP A 133 -25.07 -18.24 -2.11
N GLU A 134 -26.28 -18.11 -1.54
CA GLU A 134 -27.47 -17.60 -2.22
C GLU A 134 -27.81 -16.18 -1.72
N PRO A 135 -27.49 -15.12 -2.47
CA PRO A 135 -27.77 -13.72 -2.09
C PRO A 135 -29.22 -13.45 -1.76
N GLU A 136 -30.16 -14.13 -2.42
CA GLU A 136 -31.60 -13.99 -2.20
C GLU A 136 -32.04 -14.44 -0.81
N ARG A 137 -31.31 -15.36 -0.20
CA ARG A 137 -31.58 -15.90 1.14
C ARG A 137 -30.70 -15.31 2.22
N ALA A 138 -29.84 -14.34 1.87
CA ALA A 138 -28.89 -13.74 2.80
C ALA A 138 -29.56 -13.17 4.07
N ALA A 139 -30.69 -12.50 3.91
CA ALA A 139 -31.45 -11.89 5.02
C ALA A 139 -32.03 -12.93 6.02
N GLU A 140 -32.19 -14.18 5.58
CA GLU A 140 -32.71 -15.28 6.42
C GLU A 140 -31.56 -16.04 7.13
N HIS A 141 -30.31 -15.79 6.75
CA HIS A 141 -29.17 -16.53 7.25
C HIS A 141 -28.91 -16.24 8.74
N PRO A 142 -28.75 -17.27 9.61
CA PRO A 142 -28.62 -17.09 11.06
C PRO A 142 -27.48 -16.16 11.48
N ALA A 143 -26.37 -16.13 10.73
CA ALA A 143 -25.23 -15.25 11.00
C ALA A 143 -25.48 -13.78 10.63
N LEU A 144 -26.49 -13.49 9.82
CA LEU A 144 -26.80 -12.14 9.32
C LEU A 144 -28.03 -11.53 9.97
N ILE A 145 -29.01 -12.32 10.36
CA ILE A 145 -30.35 -11.86 10.79
C ILE A 145 -30.32 -10.81 11.91
N ARG A 146 -29.28 -10.82 12.77
CA ARG A 146 -29.15 -9.88 13.89
C ARG A 146 -28.32 -8.65 13.59
N GLN A 147 -27.61 -8.61 12.47
CA GLN A 147 -26.64 -7.56 12.13
C GLN A 147 -26.69 -7.17 10.64
N LEU A 148 -27.82 -7.44 9.99
CA LEU A 148 -28.02 -7.16 8.57
C LEU A 148 -27.77 -5.67 8.26
N ASP A 149 -28.28 -4.78 9.10
CA ASP A 149 -28.12 -3.33 8.94
C ASP A 149 -26.66 -2.90 9.04
N ASP A 150 -25.92 -3.42 10.01
CA ASP A 150 -24.49 -3.11 10.20
C ASP A 150 -23.65 -3.62 9.03
N VAL A 151 -23.94 -4.84 8.56
CA VAL A 151 -23.23 -5.47 7.42
C VAL A 151 -23.49 -4.72 6.12
N THR A 152 -24.72 -4.22 5.91
CA THR A 152 -25.11 -3.50 4.69
C THR A 152 -24.84 -2.01 4.75
N ALA A 153 -24.46 -1.45 5.91
CA ALA A 153 -24.17 -0.02 6.10
C ALA A 153 -23.00 0.52 5.25
N GLY A 154 -22.27 -0.35 4.53
CA GLY A 154 -21.25 0.05 3.55
C GLY A 154 -19.82 -0.10 4.01
N GLY A 155 -19.56 -0.76 5.13
CA GLY A 155 -18.22 -1.16 5.57
C GLY A 155 -17.63 -2.26 4.70
N ASN A 156 -16.30 -2.40 4.72
CA ASN A 156 -15.61 -3.48 4.03
C ASN A 156 -15.55 -4.73 4.92
N LEU A 157 -15.69 -5.88 4.27
CA LEU A 157 -15.59 -7.20 4.86
C LEU A 157 -14.34 -7.91 4.32
N VAL A 158 -13.74 -8.80 5.13
CA VAL A 158 -12.63 -9.66 4.73
C VAL A 158 -12.92 -11.11 5.14
N PHE A 159 -12.51 -12.08 4.33
CA PHE A 159 -12.68 -13.51 4.66
C PHE A 159 -11.77 -13.95 5.82
N ARG A 160 -12.29 -14.87 6.62
CA ARG A 160 -11.59 -15.67 7.64
C ARG A 160 -12.04 -17.12 7.49
N VAL A 161 -11.11 -18.05 7.32
CA VAL A 161 -11.41 -19.48 7.20
C VAL A 161 -11.02 -20.18 8.49
N ASP A 162 -11.98 -20.66 9.27
CA ASP A 162 -11.74 -21.23 10.61
C ASP A 162 -10.83 -20.36 11.48
N GLY A 163 -11.02 -19.03 11.43
CA GLY A 163 -10.24 -18.04 12.15
C GLY A 163 -8.88 -17.70 11.52
N ARG A 164 -8.46 -18.42 10.48
CA ARG A 164 -7.20 -18.13 9.77
C ARG A 164 -7.35 -16.90 8.88
N LYS A 165 -6.30 -16.09 8.82
CA LYS A 165 -6.19 -14.93 7.97
C LYS A 165 -5.82 -15.37 6.55
N VAL A 166 -6.73 -15.24 5.62
CA VAL A 166 -6.54 -15.71 4.23
C VAL A 166 -5.50 -14.89 3.46
N GLU A 167 -5.31 -13.63 3.83
CA GLU A 167 -4.29 -12.73 3.27
C GLU A 167 -2.86 -13.10 3.66
N GLU A 168 -2.67 -13.95 4.68
CA GLU A 168 -1.37 -14.47 5.12
C GLU A 168 -1.04 -15.83 4.46
N ASP A 169 -1.98 -16.45 3.75
CA ASP A 169 -1.77 -17.72 3.06
C ASP A 169 -0.82 -17.56 1.87
N ALA A 170 0.33 -18.22 1.93
CA ALA A 170 1.38 -18.09 0.93
C ALA A 170 0.91 -18.51 -0.47
N ALA A 171 0.13 -19.59 -0.59
CA ALA A 171 -0.36 -20.08 -1.87
C ALA A 171 -1.36 -19.10 -2.51
N ILE A 172 -2.22 -18.46 -1.71
CA ILE A 172 -3.14 -17.42 -2.15
C ILE A 172 -2.37 -16.17 -2.59
N ARG A 173 -1.34 -15.76 -1.83
CA ARG A 173 -0.49 -14.61 -2.17
C ARG A 173 0.24 -14.81 -3.49
N GLU A 174 0.82 -15.98 -3.70
CA GLU A 174 1.47 -16.35 -4.96
C GLU A 174 0.50 -16.41 -6.14
N ALA A 175 -0.71 -16.96 -5.92
CA ALA A 175 -1.77 -17.00 -6.93
C ALA A 175 -2.19 -15.59 -7.35
N TRP A 176 -2.38 -14.68 -6.40
CA TRP A 176 -2.69 -13.27 -6.67
C TRP A 176 -1.59 -12.57 -7.45
N GLN A 177 -0.32 -12.79 -7.06
CA GLN A 177 0.82 -12.22 -7.78
C GLN A 177 0.85 -12.71 -9.22
N ARG A 178 0.73 -14.03 -9.45
CA ARG A 178 0.68 -14.62 -10.79
C ARG A 178 -0.48 -14.07 -11.63
N TYR A 179 -1.65 -13.90 -11.04
CA TYR A 179 -2.81 -13.35 -11.73
C TYR A 179 -2.57 -11.91 -12.18
N ARG A 180 -1.96 -11.09 -11.34
CA ARG A 180 -1.59 -9.72 -11.67
C ARG A 180 -0.51 -9.61 -12.74
N ASP A 181 0.47 -10.50 -12.67
CA ASP A 181 1.60 -10.54 -13.61
C ASP A 181 1.20 -11.20 -14.95
N GLY A 182 0.13 -11.99 -14.96
CA GLY A 182 -0.38 -12.69 -16.14
C GLY A 182 -1.26 -11.86 -17.10
N GLY A 183 -1.42 -10.54 -16.85
CA GLY A 183 -2.03 -9.58 -17.78
C GLY A 183 -1.21 -9.46 -19.07
N GLU A 184 -1.74 -8.71 -20.05
CA GLU A 184 -1.02 -8.46 -21.31
C GLU A 184 0.44 -8.07 -21.06
N SER A 185 1.37 -8.84 -21.63
CA SER A 185 2.80 -8.59 -21.52
C SER A 185 3.12 -7.22 -22.11
N GLY A 186 3.46 -6.27 -21.25
CA GLY A 186 3.88 -4.94 -21.66
C GLY A 186 5.25 -4.96 -22.35
N VAL A 187 5.67 -3.80 -22.84
CA VAL A 187 6.98 -3.64 -23.49
C VAL A 187 8.10 -3.91 -22.48
N LYS A 188 8.94 -4.89 -22.77
CA LYS A 188 10.13 -5.21 -21.98
C LYS A 188 11.34 -4.43 -22.48
N MET A 189 12.06 -3.79 -21.58
CA MET A 189 13.30 -3.07 -21.84
C MET A 189 14.22 -3.16 -20.62
N GLN A 190 15.47 -2.78 -20.79
CA GLN A 190 16.38 -2.65 -19.65
C GLN A 190 15.93 -1.48 -18.77
N CYS A 191 15.65 -1.76 -17.51
CA CYS A 191 15.27 -0.77 -16.50
C CYS A 191 16.47 0.10 -16.12
N LEU A 192 16.35 1.43 -16.24
CA LEU A 192 17.41 2.36 -15.89
C LEU A 192 17.73 2.41 -14.38
N VAL A 193 16.82 1.93 -13.54
CA VAL A 193 17.01 1.91 -12.08
C VAL A 193 17.71 0.63 -11.62
N THR A 194 17.25 -0.53 -12.09
CA THR A 194 17.77 -1.83 -11.64
C THR A 194 18.85 -2.42 -12.53
N GLY A 195 18.96 -1.94 -13.79
CA GLY A 195 19.83 -2.50 -14.82
C GLY A 195 19.36 -3.85 -15.39
N LYS A 196 18.25 -4.41 -14.89
CA LYS A 196 17.67 -5.67 -15.35
C LYS A 196 16.63 -5.44 -16.44
N GLU A 197 16.39 -6.46 -17.27
CA GLU A 197 15.24 -6.46 -18.17
C GLU A 197 13.95 -6.63 -17.36
N ASP A 198 12.98 -5.75 -17.61
CA ASP A 198 11.70 -5.72 -16.89
C ASP A 198 10.61 -5.17 -17.82
N GLU A 199 9.37 -5.42 -17.49
CA GLU A 199 8.22 -4.78 -18.10
C GLU A 199 8.17 -3.31 -17.66
N ILE A 200 8.17 -2.38 -18.63
CA ILE A 200 8.28 -0.95 -18.36
C ILE A 200 6.93 -0.36 -17.96
N ALA A 201 6.95 0.43 -16.90
CA ALA A 201 5.82 1.22 -16.47
C ALA A 201 5.60 2.41 -17.42
N ALA A 202 4.57 2.35 -18.26
CA ALA A 202 4.21 3.45 -19.15
C ALA A 202 3.90 4.75 -18.38
N VAL A 203 3.29 4.61 -17.20
CA VAL A 203 3.00 5.71 -16.27
C VAL A 203 3.45 5.28 -14.87
N HIS A 204 4.18 6.15 -14.17
CA HIS A 204 4.58 5.87 -12.80
C HIS A 204 3.46 6.21 -11.81
N PRO A 205 3.41 5.53 -10.63
CA PRO A 205 2.48 5.90 -9.57
C PRO A 205 2.71 7.34 -9.08
N SER A 206 1.66 7.95 -8.52
CA SER A 206 1.70 9.34 -8.07
C SER A 206 2.45 9.49 -6.75
N VAL A 207 3.27 10.51 -6.64
CA VAL A 207 3.87 11.02 -5.41
C VAL A 207 2.89 12.01 -4.75
N LYS A 208 2.66 11.86 -3.44
CA LYS A 208 1.74 12.65 -2.64
C LYS A 208 2.48 13.29 -1.47
N GLY A 209 1.95 14.41 -0.94
CA GLY A 209 2.54 15.05 0.24
C GLY A 209 3.60 16.10 -0.06
N VAL A 210 3.90 16.37 -1.33
CA VAL A 210 4.74 17.52 -1.72
C VAL A 210 3.92 18.80 -1.59
N ARG A 211 4.46 19.77 -0.88
CA ARG A 211 3.79 21.07 -0.63
C ARG A 211 3.49 21.78 -1.95
N ASP A 212 2.31 22.36 -2.05
CA ASP A 212 1.81 23.13 -3.21
C ASP A 212 1.73 22.34 -4.53
N ALA A 213 2.05 21.03 -4.54
CA ALA A 213 1.83 20.18 -5.69
C ALA A 213 0.34 19.75 -5.81
N GLN A 214 -0.03 19.12 -6.93
CA GLN A 214 -1.40 18.64 -7.16
C GLN A 214 -1.88 17.71 -6.02
N SER A 215 -3.06 17.99 -5.47
CA SER A 215 -3.65 17.19 -4.38
C SER A 215 -3.94 15.73 -4.77
N SER A 216 -4.17 15.45 -6.06
CA SER A 216 -4.30 14.10 -6.62
C SER A 216 -2.98 13.32 -6.68
N GLY A 217 -1.85 14.01 -6.46
CA GLY A 217 -0.48 13.54 -6.59
C GLY A 217 0.19 14.00 -7.89
N ALA A 218 1.50 14.17 -7.81
CA ALA A 218 2.36 14.57 -8.91
C ALA A 218 3.19 13.38 -9.42
N ALA A 219 3.72 13.48 -10.63
CA ALA A 219 4.63 12.49 -11.19
C ALA A 219 6.08 12.98 -11.08
N LEU A 220 6.95 12.18 -10.46
CA LEU A 220 8.39 12.51 -10.40
C LEU A 220 9.06 12.32 -11.78
N VAL A 221 8.61 11.32 -12.54
CA VAL A 221 9.04 11.06 -13.91
C VAL A 221 7.80 10.97 -14.80
N SER A 222 7.69 11.86 -15.80
CA SER A 222 6.53 11.89 -16.69
C SER A 222 6.92 12.49 -18.06
N PHE A 223 6.37 11.91 -19.13
CA PHE A 223 6.49 12.35 -20.51
C PHE A 223 5.09 12.57 -21.08
N ASN A 224 4.40 13.59 -20.58
CA ASN A 224 2.99 13.86 -20.83
C ASN A 224 2.72 14.80 -22.02
N ALA A 225 3.76 15.21 -22.76
CA ALA A 225 3.62 16.01 -23.96
C ALA A 225 4.49 15.47 -25.11
N PRO A 226 4.06 15.59 -26.37
CA PRO A 226 4.84 15.12 -27.54
C PRO A 226 6.26 15.72 -27.61
N ALA A 227 6.44 16.95 -27.12
CA ALA A 227 7.74 17.62 -27.06
C ALA A 227 8.77 16.91 -26.17
N PHE A 228 8.33 16.05 -25.24
CA PHE A 228 9.19 15.27 -24.37
C PHE A 228 9.54 13.89 -24.94
N CYS A 229 8.94 13.53 -26.07
CA CYS A 229 9.10 12.21 -26.67
C CYS A 229 10.19 12.25 -27.76
N SER A 230 10.97 11.17 -27.88
CA SER A 230 12.05 11.03 -28.85
C SER A 230 12.10 9.62 -29.41
N TYR A 231 12.69 9.45 -30.58
CA TYR A 231 12.91 8.15 -31.25
C TYR A 231 11.63 7.31 -31.39
N GLY A 232 10.47 7.96 -31.57
CA GLY A 232 9.18 7.25 -31.71
C GLY A 232 8.68 6.59 -30.43
N ARG A 233 9.25 6.91 -29.27
CA ARG A 233 8.81 6.40 -27.97
C ARG A 233 7.81 7.37 -27.35
N GLU A 234 6.79 6.82 -26.72
CA GLU A 234 5.77 7.58 -26.00
C GLU A 234 5.90 7.36 -24.48
N GLN A 235 5.35 8.28 -23.69
CA GLN A 235 5.32 8.19 -22.23
C GLN A 235 6.68 7.82 -21.62
N ASN A 236 6.69 7.07 -20.52
CA ASN A 236 7.91 6.70 -19.80
C ASN A 236 8.79 5.66 -20.53
N TYR A 237 8.40 5.20 -21.73
CA TYR A 237 9.32 4.45 -22.60
C TYR A 237 10.52 5.28 -23.08
N ASN A 238 10.45 6.61 -22.94
CA ASN A 238 11.57 7.53 -23.18
C ASN A 238 12.66 7.44 -22.10
N ALA A 239 12.28 7.09 -20.85
CA ALA A 239 13.21 6.81 -19.75
C ALA A 239 12.74 5.53 -19.05
N PRO A 240 13.05 4.33 -19.62
CA PRO A 240 12.45 3.08 -19.20
C PRO A 240 12.78 2.70 -17.77
N VAL A 241 11.75 2.64 -16.93
CA VAL A 241 11.81 2.15 -15.56
C VAL A 241 10.82 0.99 -15.42
N GLY A 242 11.29 -0.14 -14.94
CA GLY A 242 10.49 -1.34 -14.74
C GLY A 242 9.35 -1.12 -13.75
N LYS A 243 8.24 -1.85 -13.91
CA LYS A 243 7.05 -1.75 -13.06
C LYS A 243 7.38 -1.88 -11.57
N TYR A 244 8.26 -2.83 -11.22
CA TYR A 244 8.71 -3.01 -9.84
C TYR A 244 9.43 -1.77 -9.31
N ALA A 245 10.43 -1.27 -10.03
CA ALA A 245 11.21 -0.12 -9.60
C ALA A 245 10.36 1.16 -9.51
N ALA A 246 9.43 1.37 -10.48
CA ALA A 246 8.50 2.49 -10.46
C ALA A 246 7.59 2.46 -9.23
N PHE A 247 7.08 1.28 -8.87
CA PHE A 247 6.30 1.09 -7.65
C PHE A 247 7.16 1.32 -6.41
N ALA A 248 8.32 0.65 -6.32
CA ALA A 248 9.17 0.64 -5.14
C ALA A 248 9.65 2.06 -4.76
N TYR A 249 10.23 2.82 -5.70
CA TYR A 249 10.69 4.17 -5.38
C TYR A 249 9.54 5.12 -5.02
N THR A 250 8.38 4.97 -5.67
CA THR A 250 7.21 5.83 -5.37
C THR A 250 6.61 5.49 -4.01
N ALA A 251 6.53 4.20 -3.67
CA ALA A 251 6.04 3.75 -2.37
C ALA A 251 6.97 4.22 -1.24
N ALA A 252 8.29 4.08 -1.39
CA ALA A 252 9.29 4.60 -0.46
C ALA A 252 9.17 6.12 -0.27
N LEU A 253 9.07 6.86 -1.39
CA LEU A 253 8.95 8.31 -1.32
C LEU A 253 7.66 8.77 -0.66
N ASN A 254 6.54 8.11 -0.95
CA ASN A 254 5.26 8.39 -0.28
C ASN A 254 5.29 8.03 1.21
N HIS A 255 6.00 6.98 1.59
CA HIS A 255 6.22 6.60 2.99
C HIS A 255 7.00 7.70 3.73
N LEU A 256 8.13 8.15 3.16
CA LEU A 256 8.94 9.25 3.70
C LEU A 256 8.14 10.55 3.81
N LEU A 257 7.37 10.91 2.78
CA LEU A 257 6.56 12.14 2.76
C LEU A 257 5.39 12.12 3.76
N ALA A 258 4.96 10.94 4.22
CA ALA A 258 3.92 10.80 5.23
C ALA A 258 4.46 10.88 6.67
N ASP A 259 5.77 10.78 6.86
CA ASP A 259 6.43 10.80 8.17
C ASP A 259 7.10 12.15 8.43
N SER A 260 6.66 12.83 9.49
CA SER A 260 7.18 14.14 9.90
C SER A 260 8.67 14.13 10.27
N ASP A 261 9.19 13.00 10.69
CA ASP A 261 10.60 12.88 11.10
C ASP A 261 11.55 12.87 9.90
N HIS A 262 11.02 12.45 8.74
CA HIS A 262 11.73 12.41 7.46
C HIS A 262 11.54 13.66 6.60
N VAL A 263 10.61 14.56 6.94
CA VAL A 263 10.21 15.70 6.11
C VAL A 263 10.57 17.03 6.77
N GLN A 264 11.18 17.91 5.99
CA GLN A 264 11.41 19.30 6.35
C GLN A 264 10.90 20.25 5.24
N HIS A 265 10.40 21.41 5.62
CA HIS A 265 9.99 22.44 4.67
C HIS A 265 10.98 23.60 4.70
N ILE A 266 11.65 23.86 3.57
CA ILE A 266 12.62 24.96 3.42
C ILE A 266 12.09 25.87 2.32
N GLY A 267 11.45 26.97 2.72
CA GLY A 267 10.73 27.83 1.78
C GLY A 267 9.53 27.08 1.16
N ASP A 268 9.49 27.00 -0.15
CA ASP A 268 8.51 26.28 -0.96
C ASP A 268 8.93 24.83 -1.28
N THR A 269 10.15 24.46 -0.89
CA THR A 269 10.70 23.12 -1.15
C THR A 269 10.35 22.15 -0.02
N THR A 270 9.80 21.01 -0.36
CA THR A 270 9.65 19.85 0.54
C THR A 270 10.91 19.01 0.46
N VAL A 271 11.65 18.93 1.56
CA VAL A 271 12.90 18.17 1.67
C VAL A 271 12.61 16.87 2.41
N VAL A 272 12.94 15.74 1.80
CA VAL A 272 12.91 14.43 2.46
C VAL A 272 14.33 13.90 2.65
N CYS A 273 14.55 13.18 3.74
CA CYS A 273 15.85 12.59 4.05
C CYS A 273 15.70 11.17 4.61
N TRP A 274 16.69 10.32 4.33
CA TRP A 274 16.74 8.94 4.86
C TRP A 274 18.18 8.40 4.83
N ALA A 275 18.45 7.40 5.66
CA ALA A 275 19.69 6.64 5.65
C ALA A 275 19.51 5.28 4.97
N GLU A 276 20.55 4.72 4.40
CA GLU A 276 20.57 3.33 3.92
C GLU A 276 20.38 2.36 5.10
N GLY A 277 19.59 1.31 4.91
CA GLY A 277 19.18 0.38 5.97
C GLY A 277 18.03 0.90 6.84
N ALA A 278 17.36 1.98 6.45
CA ALA A 278 16.19 2.58 7.10
C ALA A 278 16.40 2.79 8.62
N ASP A 279 17.48 3.48 8.97
CA ASP A 279 17.86 3.80 10.35
C ASP A 279 17.36 5.21 10.68
N ASP A 280 16.41 5.33 11.60
CA ASP A 280 15.70 6.57 11.93
C ASP A 280 16.54 7.56 12.76
N ALA A 281 17.71 7.15 13.24
CA ALA A 281 18.61 8.04 13.97
C ALA A 281 19.11 9.21 13.10
N TYR A 282 19.33 8.98 11.81
CA TYR A 282 19.87 9.98 10.90
C TYR A 282 18.87 11.09 10.51
N PRO A 283 17.60 10.78 10.18
CA PRO A 283 16.59 11.80 9.94
C PRO A 283 16.38 12.72 11.14
N GLY A 284 16.33 12.15 12.36
CA GLY A 284 16.22 12.92 13.58
C GLY A 284 17.39 13.88 13.79
N PHE A 285 18.62 13.44 13.53
CA PHE A 285 19.81 14.31 13.59
C PHE A 285 19.74 15.42 12.54
N PHE A 286 19.39 15.11 11.29
CA PHE A 286 19.25 16.11 10.22
C PHE A 286 18.17 17.14 10.52
N SER A 287 17.01 16.68 11.03
CA SER A 287 15.90 17.55 11.46
C SER A 287 16.34 18.54 12.55
N ALA A 288 17.07 18.06 13.54
CA ALA A 288 17.60 18.92 14.61
C ALA A 288 18.60 19.97 14.09
N VAL A 289 19.44 19.58 13.14
CA VAL A 289 20.45 20.47 12.55
C VAL A 289 19.82 21.59 11.70
N ILE A 290 18.79 21.28 10.89
CA ILE A 290 18.17 22.26 9.99
C ILE A 290 16.96 22.94 10.61
N GLY A 291 16.15 22.21 11.36
CA GLY A 291 14.89 22.69 11.94
C GLY A 291 14.99 23.32 13.32
N GLY A 292 16.17 23.29 13.96
CA GLY A 292 16.36 23.80 15.32
C GLY A 292 15.69 22.97 16.40
N GLY A 293 15.43 21.67 16.11
CA GLY A 293 14.86 20.71 17.06
C GLY A 293 15.90 20.17 18.04
N THR A 294 15.46 19.36 19.03
CA THR A 294 16.33 18.61 19.93
C THR A 294 16.52 17.19 19.42
N TYR A 295 17.75 16.69 19.42
CA TYR A 295 18.07 15.31 19.09
C TYR A 295 18.67 14.60 20.30
N GLY A 296 18.02 13.53 20.76
CA GLY A 296 18.54 12.68 21.84
C GLY A 296 18.90 13.41 23.14
N GLY A 297 18.27 14.58 23.42
CA GLY A 297 18.59 15.41 24.58
C GLY A 297 19.83 16.30 24.40
N LEU A 298 20.43 16.33 23.19
CA LEU A 298 21.56 17.20 22.87
C LEU A 298 21.12 18.67 22.79
N SER A 299 21.95 19.56 23.32
CA SER A 299 21.74 21.00 23.18
C SER A 299 22.20 21.49 21.80
N ASP A 300 21.77 22.71 21.40
CA ASP A 300 22.27 23.39 20.19
C ASP A 300 23.82 23.48 20.14
N ASN A 301 24.46 23.61 21.29
CA ASN A 301 25.91 23.67 21.37
C ASN A 301 26.56 22.32 21.07
N ASP A 302 25.96 21.21 21.54
CA ASP A 302 26.43 19.86 21.24
C ASP A 302 26.28 19.54 19.76
N LEU A 303 25.14 19.90 19.13
CA LEU A 303 24.91 19.76 17.70
C LEU A 303 25.91 20.57 16.87
N ARG A 304 26.19 21.83 17.27
CA ARG A 304 27.19 22.65 16.58
C ARG A 304 28.61 22.08 16.72
N ALA A 305 28.95 21.54 17.91
CA ALA A 305 30.22 20.89 18.14
C ALA A 305 30.37 19.63 17.27
N ALA A 306 29.32 18.82 17.17
CA ALA A 306 29.27 17.65 16.32
C ALA A 306 29.43 17.99 14.84
N LEU A 307 28.70 18.99 14.34
CA LEU A 307 28.85 19.48 12.97
C LEU A 307 30.27 19.98 12.66
N LYS A 308 30.88 20.69 13.60
CA LYS A 308 32.26 21.17 13.47
C LYS A 308 33.26 20.00 13.41
N ARG A 309 33.02 18.93 14.18
CA ARG A 309 33.83 17.68 14.14
C ARG A 309 33.66 17.00 12.78
N LEU A 310 32.42 16.81 12.30
CA LEU A 310 32.13 16.23 10.98
C LEU A 310 32.77 17.04 9.85
N ALA A 311 32.66 18.37 9.89
CA ALA A 311 33.29 19.25 8.89
C ALA A 311 34.82 19.14 8.86
N ASN A 312 35.44 18.71 9.95
CA ASN A 312 36.88 18.47 10.05
C ASN A 312 37.27 16.99 9.84
N GLY A 313 36.31 16.13 9.43
CA GLY A 313 36.55 14.71 9.21
C GLY A 313 36.81 13.90 10.50
N LEU A 314 36.39 14.43 11.65
CA LEU A 314 36.56 13.77 12.95
C LEU A 314 35.34 12.89 13.26
N PRO A 315 35.53 11.73 13.92
CA PRO A 315 34.44 10.84 14.30
C PRO A 315 33.47 11.50 15.28
N CYS A 316 32.20 11.16 15.18
CA CYS A 316 31.12 11.63 16.03
C CYS A 316 30.40 10.45 16.70
N ASP A 317 31.16 9.60 17.37
CA ASP A 317 30.68 8.35 18.00
C ASP A 317 29.58 8.62 19.04
N ASP A 318 29.58 9.80 19.66
CA ASP A 318 28.60 10.24 20.66
C ASP A 318 27.19 10.49 20.08
N LEU A 319 27.05 10.54 18.74
CA LEU A 319 25.78 10.83 18.08
C LEU A 319 24.98 9.58 17.71
N GLY A 320 25.54 8.38 17.88
CA GLY A 320 24.91 7.13 17.47
C GLY A 320 24.74 6.97 15.95
N VAL A 321 25.43 7.80 15.14
CA VAL A 321 25.38 7.75 13.68
C VAL A 321 26.74 7.31 13.11
N ASP A 322 26.73 6.34 12.20
CA ASP A 322 27.93 5.91 11.47
C ASP A 322 28.22 6.90 10.32
N PRO A 323 29.33 7.66 10.35
CA PRO A 323 29.67 8.65 9.33
C PRO A 323 29.89 8.04 7.92
N ASN A 324 30.06 6.73 7.80
CA ASN A 324 30.26 6.04 6.53
C ASN A 324 28.96 5.54 5.93
N ARG A 325 27.84 5.59 6.65
CA ARG A 325 26.55 5.14 6.12
C ARG A 325 26.00 6.16 5.12
N PRO A 326 25.60 5.73 3.90
CA PRO A 326 24.99 6.63 2.92
C PRO A 326 23.72 7.28 3.48
N PHE A 327 23.69 8.60 3.44
CA PHE A 327 22.55 9.41 3.82
C PHE A 327 22.12 10.24 2.62
N TYR A 328 20.82 10.27 2.38
CA TYR A 328 20.24 10.89 1.20
C TYR A 328 19.34 12.05 1.59
N ILE A 329 19.42 13.12 0.81
CA ILE A 329 18.56 14.31 0.93
C ILE A 329 17.99 14.59 -0.46
N LEU A 330 16.66 14.73 -0.55
CA LEU A 330 15.96 15.02 -1.79
C LEU A 330 15.05 16.22 -1.59
N GLY A 331 15.29 17.31 -2.31
CA GLY A 331 14.40 18.46 -2.40
C GLY A 331 13.39 18.28 -3.53
N LEU A 332 12.11 18.49 -3.22
CA LEU A 332 10.99 18.44 -4.15
C LEU A 332 10.31 19.82 -4.18
N ALA A 333 10.25 20.42 -5.35
CA ALA A 333 9.47 21.63 -5.61
C ALA A 333 8.20 21.28 -6.39
N PRO A 334 7.11 22.09 -6.26
CA PRO A 334 5.86 21.88 -6.96
C PRO A 334 5.97 22.08 -8.48
#